data_a39f89d43a66493e4bf965e79ce162af
#
_entry.id   a39f89d43a66493e4bf965e79ce162af
#
_cell.length_a   1.000
_cell.length_b   1.000
_cell.length_c   1.000
_cell.angle_alpha   90.00
_cell.angle_beta   90.00
_cell.angle_gamma   90.00
#
_symmetry.space_group_name_H-M   'P 1'
#
loop_
_entity.id
_entity.type
_entity.pdbx_description
1 polymer ?
#
loop_
_entity_poly.entity_id
_entity_poly.type
_entity_poly.pdbx_seq_one_letter_code
_entity_poly.pdbx_strand_id
1 'polypeptide(L)'
;MANVAIDPSNSALLIQDMQNDIVKSDRPVVPMGGSQLIANCVKLMNKARQVGMPIIYVRVSRRSDLKDAPRPPLGVSASPAAGPALTEGTPGADVVSELAPRPEDPIVTKHTTSPFNTTDIEVYLRRFGVNTLILTGYSTTGVVEGSLRDARDKDYDCVVVRDCCAAATDQEQNTCMDIVFPRMAWVADVDEVIDAITS
;
A
#
# COMPACT_ATOMS: atom_id res chain seq x y z
N MET A 1 1.10 -4.84 -26.39
CA MET A 1 0.70 -5.12 -25.00
C MET A 1 -0.81 -5.30 -24.98
N ALA A 2 -1.35 -6.21 -24.17
CA ALA A 2 -2.80 -6.34 -24.04
C ALA A 2 -3.38 -5.01 -23.52
N ASN A 3 -4.54 -4.61 -24.06
CA ASN A 3 -5.23 -3.41 -23.58
C ASN A 3 -5.86 -3.77 -22.22
N VAL A 4 -5.23 -3.37 -21.12
CA VAL A 4 -5.75 -3.62 -19.76
C VAL A 4 -6.90 -2.66 -19.51
N ALA A 5 -8.05 -3.18 -19.09
CA ALA A 5 -9.20 -2.40 -18.67
C ALA A 5 -9.52 -2.75 -17.21
N ILE A 6 -9.66 -1.74 -16.37
CA ILE A 6 -9.97 -1.89 -14.94
C ILE A 6 -11.43 -1.44 -14.74
N ASP A 7 -12.28 -2.40 -14.37
CA ASP A 7 -13.67 -2.11 -14.03
C ASP A 7 -13.77 -1.62 -12.57
N PRO A 8 -14.16 -0.36 -12.35
CA PRO A 8 -14.23 0.18 -10.98
C PRO A 8 -15.27 -0.51 -10.09
N SER A 9 -16.27 -1.18 -10.68
CA SER A 9 -17.34 -1.84 -9.93
C SER A 9 -16.89 -3.11 -9.18
N ASN A 10 -15.78 -3.72 -9.60
CA ASN A 10 -15.22 -4.92 -9.01
C ASN A 10 -13.73 -4.77 -8.63
N SER A 11 -13.25 -3.54 -8.57
CA SER A 11 -11.88 -3.20 -8.19
C SER A 11 -11.83 -2.41 -6.89
N ALA A 12 -10.69 -2.45 -6.19
CA ALA A 12 -10.43 -1.60 -5.04
C ALA A 12 -9.01 -1.03 -5.07
N LEU A 13 -8.88 0.24 -4.67
CA LEU A 13 -7.60 0.88 -4.44
C LEU A 13 -7.14 0.63 -2.99
N LEU A 14 -5.97 0.02 -2.80
CA LEU A 14 -5.32 -0.13 -1.51
C LEU A 14 -4.25 0.93 -1.32
N ILE A 15 -4.46 1.84 -0.37
CA ILE A 15 -3.48 2.85 0.06
C ILE A 15 -2.81 2.32 1.32
N GLN A 16 -1.53 1.89 1.20
CA GLN A 16 -0.89 1.08 2.23
C GLN A 16 0.28 1.81 2.90
N ASP A 17 0.20 1.89 4.23
CA ASP A 17 1.23 2.43 5.12
C ASP A 17 1.68 3.87 4.78
N MET A 18 0.79 4.67 4.20
CA MET A 18 1.01 6.08 3.86
C MET A 18 0.80 6.96 5.10
N GLN A 19 1.61 6.71 6.15
CA GLN A 19 1.52 7.33 7.47
C GLN A 19 2.62 8.37 7.68
N ASN A 20 2.36 9.36 8.57
CA ASN A 20 3.29 10.49 8.79
C ASN A 20 4.69 10.02 9.20
N ASP A 21 4.80 9.09 10.16
CA ASP A 21 6.10 8.54 10.61
C ASP A 21 6.81 7.70 9.54
N ILE A 22 6.16 7.40 8.43
CA ILE A 22 6.73 6.60 7.32
C ILE A 22 7.17 7.51 6.19
N VAL A 23 6.24 8.18 5.52
CA VAL A 23 6.53 8.88 4.26
C VAL A 23 6.88 10.36 4.44
N LYS A 24 6.72 10.93 5.66
CA LYS A 24 7.12 12.30 6.02
C LYS A 24 8.32 12.35 6.99
N SER A 25 8.92 11.20 7.30
CA SER A 25 10.12 11.11 8.12
C SER A 25 11.39 11.24 7.29
N ASP A 26 12.56 11.22 7.95
CA ASP A 26 13.88 11.24 7.30
C ASP A 26 14.26 9.90 6.62
N ARG A 27 13.31 8.99 6.45
CA ARG A 27 13.55 7.71 5.77
C ARG A 27 13.75 7.92 4.28
N PRO A 28 14.64 7.14 3.66
CA PRO A 28 14.71 7.10 2.21
C PRO A 28 13.36 6.66 1.62
N VAL A 29 12.82 7.45 0.70
CA VAL A 29 11.63 7.14 -0.10
C VAL A 29 12.04 7.25 -1.56
N VAL A 30 12.60 6.17 -2.08
CA VAL A 30 13.16 6.15 -3.43
C VAL A 30 12.21 5.46 -4.41
N PRO A 31 12.21 5.92 -5.67
CA PRO A 31 13.12 6.89 -6.30
C PRO A 31 12.72 8.36 -6.16
N MET A 32 11.50 8.66 -5.69
CA MET A 32 10.90 9.98 -5.94
C MET A 32 10.81 10.92 -4.72
N GLY A 33 11.05 10.41 -3.49
CA GLY A 33 10.80 11.16 -2.25
C GLY A 33 9.33 11.13 -1.81
N GLY A 34 9.11 11.36 -0.50
CA GLY A 34 7.77 11.22 0.11
C GLY A 34 6.72 12.17 -0.48
N SER A 35 7.08 13.42 -0.75
CA SER A 35 6.13 14.40 -1.30
C SER A 35 5.60 14.00 -2.69
N GLN A 36 6.46 13.49 -3.57
CA GLN A 36 6.04 13.05 -4.90
C GLN A 36 5.23 11.76 -4.83
N LEU A 37 5.64 10.81 -3.99
CA LEU A 37 4.87 9.59 -3.73
C LEU A 37 3.44 9.92 -3.27
N ILE A 38 3.30 10.83 -2.31
CA ILE A 38 2.00 11.30 -1.82
C ILE A 38 1.19 11.93 -2.97
N ALA A 39 1.80 12.81 -3.77
CA ALA A 39 1.11 13.49 -4.87
C ALA A 39 0.58 12.49 -5.92
N ASN A 40 1.34 11.48 -6.28
CA ASN A 40 0.93 10.43 -7.21
C ASN A 40 -0.24 9.60 -6.62
N CYS A 41 -0.15 9.21 -5.35
CA CYS A 41 -1.25 8.52 -4.67
C CYS A 41 -2.52 9.36 -4.59
N VAL A 42 -2.42 10.69 -4.36
CA VAL A 42 -3.57 11.62 -4.39
C VAL A 42 -4.21 11.64 -5.77
N LYS A 43 -3.42 11.67 -6.84
CA LYS A 43 -3.93 11.65 -8.22
C LYS A 43 -4.77 10.40 -8.48
N LEU A 44 -4.25 9.24 -8.12
CA LEU A 44 -4.97 7.96 -8.27
C LEU A 44 -6.21 7.87 -7.38
N MET A 45 -6.09 8.29 -6.11
CA MET A 45 -7.21 8.36 -5.17
C MET A 45 -8.36 9.21 -5.72
N ASN A 46 -8.06 10.37 -6.30
CA ASN A 46 -9.08 11.24 -6.88
C ASN A 46 -9.80 10.56 -8.06
N LYS A 47 -9.08 9.84 -8.92
CA LYS A 47 -9.71 9.06 -10.00
C LYS A 47 -10.59 7.95 -9.43
N ALA A 48 -10.12 7.18 -8.44
CA ALA A 48 -10.92 6.13 -7.80
C ALA A 48 -12.23 6.70 -7.21
N ARG A 49 -12.14 7.83 -6.51
CA ARG A 49 -13.33 8.53 -5.97
C ARG A 49 -14.28 9.02 -7.05
N GLN A 50 -13.75 9.54 -8.15
CA GLN A 50 -14.55 10.03 -9.28
C GLN A 50 -15.42 8.93 -9.90
N VAL A 51 -14.90 7.71 -9.97
CA VAL A 51 -15.60 6.56 -10.58
C VAL A 51 -16.33 5.69 -9.55
N GLY A 52 -16.32 6.06 -8.27
CA GLY A 52 -16.97 5.30 -7.20
C GLY A 52 -16.27 3.99 -6.83
N MET A 53 -15.00 3.83 -7.18
CA MET A 53 -14.20 2.67 -6.81
C MET A 53 -13.93 2.68 -5.29
N PRO A 54 -14.14 1.56 -4.58
CA PRO A 54 -13.77 1.45 -3.17
C PRO A 54 -12.30 1.74 -2.90
N ILE A 55 -12.04 2.49 -1.83
CA ILE A 55 -10.69 2.75 -1.33
C ILE A 55 -10.57 2.12 0.05
N ILE A 56 -9.55 1.29 0.25
CA ILE A 56 -9.25 0.65 1.53
C ILE A 56 -7.88 1.15 1.99
N TYR A 57 -7.86 1.75 3.18
CA TYR A 57 -6.63 2.19 3.81
C TYR A 57 -6.05 1.07 4.66
N VAL A 58 -4.76 0.85 4.53
CA VAL A 58 -4.01 -0.07 5.37
C VAL A 58 -2.99 0.73 6.16
N ARG A 59 -2.95 0.52 7.47
CA ARG A 59 -1.96 1.17 8.33
C ARG A 59 -1.35 0.20 9.33
N VAL A 60 -0.13 0.48 9.74
CA VAL A 60 0.49 -0.14 10.91
C VAL A 60 0.12 0.68 12.15
N SER A 61 -0.26 0.01 13.22
CA SER A 61 -0.36 0.62 14.54
C SER A 61 0.29 -0.29 15.57
N ARG A 62 0.93 0.30 16.57
CA ARG A 62 1.66 -0.44 17.62
C ARG A 62 1.26 0.06 18.99
N ARG A 63 1.24 -0.85 19.94
CA ARG A 63 1.10 -0.51 21.33
C ARG A 63 2.30 0.32 21.81
N SER A 64 2.08 1.19 22.76
CA SER A 64 3.16 2.00 23.36
C SER A 64 4.25 1.17 24.04
N ASP A 65 3.92 -0.05 24.50
CA ASP A 65 4.87 -1.00 25.10
C ASP A 65 5.56 -1.92 24.07
N LEU A 66 5.26 -1.74 22.76
CA LEU A 66 5.82 -2.44 21.62
C LEU A 66 5.72 -3.99 21.68
N LYS A 67 4.85 -4.55 22.52
CA LYS A 67 4.71 -6.01 22.66
C LYS A 67 4.12 -6.69 21.41
N ASP A 68 3.49 -5.92 20.55
CA ASP A 68 2.94 -6.31 19.26
C ASP A 68 3.88 -5.99 18.08
N ALA A 69 5.04 -5.42 18.36
CA ALA A 69 6.02 -5.15 17.31
C ALA A 69 6.68 -6.45 16.83
N PRO A 70 7.00 -6.55 15.52
CA PRO A 70 7.73 -7.70 14.99
C PRO A 70 9.05 -7.90 15.70
N ARG A 71 9.39 -9.16 15.98
CA ARG A 71 10.72 -9.49 16.48
C ARG A 71 11.77 -9.27 15.39
N PRO A 72 12.97 -8.77 15.73
CA PRO A 72 14.04 -8.69 14.75
C PRO A 72 14.37 -10.09 14.21
N PRO A 73 14.79 -10.21 12.95
CA PRO A 73 15.24 -11.48 12.40
C PRO A 73 16.40 -12.06 13.20
N LEU A 74 16.51 -13.38 13.20
CA LEU A 74 17.61 -14.08 13.88
C LEU A 74 18.97 -13.58 13.37
N GLY A 75 19.86 -13.23 14.26
CA GLY A 75 21.19 -12.70 13.95
C GLY A 75 21.22 -11.19 13.61
N VAL A 76 20.08 -10.54 13.62
CA VAL A 76 19.99 -9.09 13.44
C VAL A 76 19.72 -8.45 14.81
N SER A 77 20.62 -7.59 15.26
CA SER A 77 20.38 -6.80 16.48
C SER A 77 19.21 -5.86 16.26
N ALA A 78 18.29 -5.80 17.20
CA ALA A 78 17.28 -4.76 17.21
C ALA A 78 17.99 -3.40 17.28
N SER A 79 17.90 -2.61 16.21
CA SER A 79 18.38 -1.25 16.26
C SER A 79 17.39 -0.40 17.07
N PRO A 80 17.81 0.27 18.13
CA PRO A 80 16.92 1.17 18.89
C PRO A 80 16.36 2.32 18.04
N ALA A 81 17.02 2.62 16.91
CA ALA A 81 16.64 3.66 15.97
C ALA A 81 15.83 3.16 14.78
N ALA A 82 15.51 1.87 14.72
CA ALA A 82 14.93 1.25 13.55
C ALA A 82 13.43 1.47 13.47
N GLY A 83 13.05 2.64 13.16
CA GLY A 83 11.75 2.87 12.60
C GLY A 83 10.83 3.77 13.41
N PRO A 84 9.84 4.34 12.73
CA PRO A 84 8.85 5.19 13.37
C PRO A 84 8.14 4.39 14.46
N ALA A 85 7.79 5.08 15.53
CA ALA A 85 7.09 4.44 16.64
C ALA A 85 5.71 3.90 16.20
N LEU A 86 5.05 4.56 15.25
CA LEU A 86 3.70 4.20 14.79
C LEU A 86 2.77 3.85 15.95
N THR A 87 2.95 4.58 17.05
CA THR A 87 2.22 4.30 18.29
C THR A 87 0.76 4.69 18.12
N GLU A 88 -0.12 3.80 18.51
CA GLU A 88 -1.56 4.02 18.46
C GLU A 88 -1.95 5.34 19.13
N GLY A 89 -2.82 6.10 18.47
CA GLY A 89 -3.31 7.39 18.97
C GLY A 89 -2.32 8.55 18.85
N THR A 90 -1.15 8.35 18.19
CA THR A 90 -0.21 9.45 17.91
C THR A 90 -0.34 9.95 16.48
N PRO A 91 -0.08 11.25 16.21
CA PRO A 91 -0.12 11.79 14.85
C PRO A 91 0.81 11.08 13.86
N GLY A 92 1.91 10.48 14.36
CA GLY A 92 2.84 9.70 13.54
C GLY A 92 2.22 8.45 12.91
N ALA A 93 1.28 7.81 13.63
CA ALA A 93 0.55 6.64 13.17
C ALA A 93 -0.64 6.98 12.25
N ASP A 94 -1.00 8.25 12.10
CA ASP A 94 -2.10 8.66 11.23
C ASP A 94 -1.67 8.63 9.76
N VAL A 95 -2.62 8.34 8.88
CA VAL A 95 -2.46 8.53 7.43
C VAL A 95 -2.18 10.00 7.16
N VAL A 96 -1.28 10.28 6.21
CA VAL A 96 -0.95 11.66 5.85
C VAL A 96 -2.20 12.45 5.45
N SER A 97 -2.29 13.72 5.84
CA SER A 97 -3.48 14.55 5.66
C SER A 97 -3.93 14.69 4.21
N GLU A 98 -3.00 14.61 3.27
CA GLU A 98 -3.26 14.70 1.83
C GLU A 98 -4.03 13.49 1.29
N LEU A 99 -3.93 12.36 1.99
CA LEU A 99 -4.63 11.10 1.68
C LEU A 99 -5.68 10.75 2.73
N ALA A 100 -6.13 11.71 3.53
CA ALA A 100 -7.03 11.45 4.65
C ALA A 100 -8.25 10.59 4.24
N PRO A 101 -8.50 9.47 4.93
CA PRO A 101 -9.67 8.64 4.67
C PRO A 101 -10.96 9.40 5.00
N ARG A 102 -12.02 9.11 4.25
CA ARG A 102 -13.38 9.59 4.56
C ARG A 102 -14.04 8.66 5.57
N PRO A 103 -15.13 9.09 6.25
CA PRO A 103 -15.83 8.24 7.21
C PRO A 103 -16.32 6.89 6.66
N GLU A 104 -16.61 6.84 5.35
CA GLU A 104 -17.06 5.65 4.65
C GLU A 104 -15.92 4.70 4.22
N ASP A 105 -14.67 5.18 4.20
CA ASP A 105 -13.53 4.39 3.75
C ASP A 105 -13.07 3.42 4.87
N PRO A 106 -12.96 2.12 4.60
CA PRO A 106 -12.40 1.19 5.57
C PRO A 106 -10.94 1.49 5.90
N ILE A 107 -10.60 1.44 7.19
CA ILE A 107 -9.22 1.51 7.66
C ILE A 107 -8.85 0.19 8.31
N VAL A 108 -8.00 -0.57 7.64
CA VAL A 108 -7.49 -1.86 8.12
C VAL A 108 -6.19 -1.61 8.90
N THR A 109 -6.20 -1.94 10.18
CA THR A 109 -5.01 -1.84 11.03
C THR A 109 -4.33 -3.19 11.15
N LYS A 110 -3.04 -3.25 10.83
CA LYS A 110 -2.23 -4.47 10.87
C LYS A 110 -1.05 -4.36 11.83
N HIS A 111 -0.61 -5.50 12.33
CA HIS A 111 0.60 -5.67 13.15
C HIS A 111 1.64 -6.56 12.43
N THR A 112 1.35 -6.95 11.20
CA THR A 112 2.15 -7.83 10.33
C THR A 112 2.58 -7.08 9.07
N THR A 113 3.34 -7.71 8.19
CA THR A 113 3.76 -7.07 6.93
C THR A 113 2.59 -6.94 5.97
N SER A 114 1.87 -8.04 5.70
CA SER A 114 0.72 -8.04 4.80
C SER A 114 -0.59 -7.80 5.57
N PRO A 115 -1.53 -7.02 5.03
CA PRO A 115 -2.85 -6.83 5.62
C PRO A 115 -3.74 -8.08 5.54
N PHE A 116 -3.42 -9.05 4.70
CA PHE A 116 -4.18 -10.30 4.62
C PHE A 116 -3.97 -11.21 5.83
N ASN A 117 -2.94 -10.94 6.62
CA ASN A 117 -2.64 -11.71 7.81
C ASN A 117 -3.26 -11.05 9.06
N THR A 118 -4.19 -11.73 9.70
CA THR A 118 -4.79 -11.36 10.99
C THR A 118 -5.59 -10.05 11.00
N THR A 119 -6.15 -9.64 9.85
CA THR A 119 -7.04 -8.48 9.74
C THR A 119 -8.38 -8.85 9.08
N ASP A 120 -9.26 -7.87 9.00
CA ASP A 120 -10.58 -8.00 8.37
C ASP A 120 -10.63 -7.56 6.90
N ILE A 121 -9.48 -7.36 6.24
CA ILE A 121 -9.43 -6.88 4.85
C ILE A 121 -10.30 -7.70 3.90
N GLU A 122 -10.27 -9.04 4.01
CA GLU A 122 -11.05 -9.93 3.14
C GLU A 122 -12.56 -9.80 3.35
N VAL A 123 -12.99 -9.33 4.53
CA VAL A 123 -14.40 -9.04 4.79
C VAL A 123 -14.86 -7.89 3.91
N TYR A 124 -14.08 -6.81 3.82
CA TYR A 124 -14.38 -5.66 2.95
C TYR A 124 -14.31 -6.05 1.48
N LEU A 125 -13.24 -6.70 1.06
CA LEU A 125 -13.06 -7.12 -0.34
C LEU A 125 -14.24 -7.96 -0.85
N ARG A 126 -14.67 -8.94 -0.05
CA ARG A 126 -15.82 -9.78 -0.41
C ARG A 126 -17.14 -9.01 -0.42
N ARG A 127 -17.37 -8.12 0.55
CA ARG A 127 -18.62 -7.33 0.63
C ARG A 127 -18.73 -6.32 -0.50
N PHE A 128 -17.61 -5.80 -0.97
CA PHE A 128 -17.57 -4.88 -2.13
C PHE A 128 -17.54 -5.62 -3.47
N GLY A 129 -17.51 -6.96 -3.47
CA GLY A 129 -17.46 -7.75 -4.71
C GLY A 129 -16.15 -7.60 -5.49
N VAL A 130 -15.06 -7.27 -4.79
CA VAL A 130 -13.75 -7.00 -5.38
C VAL A 130 -13.09 -8.28 -5.88
N ASN A 131 -12.57 -8.24 -7.10
CA ASN A 131 -11.70 -9.26 -7.67
C ASN A 131 -10.38 -8.69 -8.21
N THR A 132 -10.28 -7.37 -8.34
CA THR A 132 -9.07 -6.68 -8.81
C THR A 132 -8.57 -5.69 -7.75
N LEU A 133 -7.28 -5.76 -7.43
CA LEU A 133 -6.64 -4.90 -6.45
C LEU A 133 -5.61 -3.99 -7.12
N ILE A 134 -5.73 -2.69 -6.85
CA ILE A 134 -4.74 -1.68 -7.24
C ILE A 134 -3.89 -1.38 -6.01
N LEU A 135 -2.63 -1.79 -6.03
CA LEU A 135 -1.72 -1.75 -4.88
C LEU A 135 -0.80 -0.54 -4.95
N THR A 136 -0.75 0.22 -3.87
CA THR A 136 0.11 1.39 -3.69
C THR A 136 0.71 1.42 -2.28
N GLY A 137 1.72 2.23 -2.05
CA GLY A 137 2.20 2.55 -0.70
C GLY A 137 3.69 2.30 -0.45
N TYR A 138 4.06 2.33 0.84
CA TYR A 138 5.44 2.18 1.30
C TYR A 138 5.55 1.08 2.39
N SER A 139 6.44 0.09 2.27
CA SER A 139 7.47 -0.05 1.25
C SER A 139 7.12 -1.11 0.20
N THR A 140 7.71 -0.94 -0.96
CA THR A 140 7.58 -1.87 -2.09
C THR A 140 7.94 -3.30 -1.71
N THR A 141 9.11 -3.53 -1.07
CA THR A 141 9.58 -4.85 -0.61
C THR A 141 8.90 -5.35 0.67
N GLY A 142 8.08 -4.53 1.29
CA GLY A 142 7.34 -4.86 2.51
C GLY A 142 5.87 -5.10 2.22
N VAL A 143 5.04 -4.10 2.56
CA VAL A 143 3.58 -4.23 2.49
C VAL A 143 3.08 -4.48 1.06
N VAL A 144 3.66 -3.83 0.04
CA VAL A 144 3.19 -3.99 -1.34
C VAL A 144 3.47 -5.41 -1.83
N GLU A 145 4.70 -5.91 -1.67
CA GLU A 145 5.06 -7.29 -2.04
C GLU A 145 4.27 -8.32 -1.22
N GLY A 146 4.16 -8.12 0.09
CA GLY A 146 3.39 -9.01 0.96
C GLY A 146 1.92 -9.09 0.54
N SER A 147 1.29 -7.94 0.30
CA SER A 147 -0.09 -7.87 -0.19
C SER A 147 -0.26 -8.54 -1.55
N LEU A 148 0.67 -8.29 -2.48
CA LEU A 148 0.63 -8.87 -3.83
C LEU A 148 0.67 -10.39 -3.78
N ARG A 149 1.56 -10.99 -3.00
CA ARG A 149 1.69 -12.45 -2.87
C ARG A 149 0.42 -13.06 -2.27
N ASP A 150 -0.02 -12.52 -1.13
CA ASP A 150 -1.23 -13.04 -0.46
C ASP A 150 -2.49 -12.86 -1.32
N ALA A 151 -2.60 -11.74 -2.06
CA ALA A 151 -3.71 -11.50 -2.97
C ALA A 151 -3.72 -12.50 -4.14
N ARG A 152 -2.54 -12.78 -4.73
CA ARG A 152 -2.43 -13.76 -5.81
C ARG A 152 -2.75 -15.18 -5.36
N ASP A 153 -2.34 -15.55 -4.15
CA ASP A 153 -2.68 -16.87 -3.56
C ASP A 153 -4.19 -17.03 -3.29
N LYS A 154 -4.94 -15.92 -3.33
CA LYS A 154 -6.40 -15.84 -3.16
C LYS A 154 -7.15 -15.54 -4.47
N ASP A 155 -6.48 -15.66 -5.60
CA ASP A 155 -7.00 -15.46 -6.96
C ASP A 155 -7.47 -14.04 -7.28
N TYR A 156 -7.00 -13.01 -6.56
CA TYR A 156 -7.21 -11.63 -6.98
C TYR A 156 -6.35 -11.28 -8.20
N ASP A 157 -6.91 -10.55 -9.15
CA ASP A 157 -6.13 -9.83 -10.15
C ASP A 157 -5.45 -8.62 -9.49
N CYS A 158 -4.19 -8.38 -9.85
CA CYS A 158 -3.40 -7.35 -9.20
C CYS A 158 -2.80 -6.36 -10.21
N VAL A 159 -2.89 -5.10 -9.86
CA VAL A 159 -2.20 -3.98 -10.50
C VAL A 159 -1.29 -3.36 -9.47
N VAL A 160 -0.01 -3.18 -9.78
CA VAL A 160 0.92 -2.43 -8.94
C VAL A 160 1.26 -1.12 -9.62
N VAL A 161 1.02 0.00 -8.93
CA VAL A 161 1.26 1.32 -9.49
C VAL A 161 2.67 1.75 -9.12
N ARG A 162 3.58 1.67 -10.10
CA ARG A 162 5.03 1.83 -9.92
C ARG A 162 5.41 3.10 -9.17
N ASP A 163 4.90 4.23 -9.61
CA ASP A 163 5.20 5.56 -9.07
C ASP A 163 4.25 6.01 -7.94
N CYS A 164 3.37 5.10 -7.50
CA CYS A 164 2.64 5.16 -6.23
C CYS A 164 3.22 4.18 -5.19
N CYS A 165 4.39 3.58 -5.45
CA CYS A 165 5.13 2.71 -4.54
C CYS A 165 6.56 3.20 -4.41
N ALA A 166 7.16 3.03 -3.24
CA ALA A 166 8.55 3.39 -3.01
C ALA A 166 9.24 2.41 -2.05
N ALA A 167 10.54 2.31 -2.15
CA ALA A 167 11.40 1.46 -1.32
C ALA A 167 12.45 2.27 -0.57
N ALA A 168 13.33 1.61 0.18
CA ALA A 168 14.45 2.26 0.85
C ALA A 168 15.64 2.49 -0.08
N THR A 169 15.76 1.71 -1.17
CA THR A 169 16.82 1.81 -2.16
C THR A 169 16.28 1.62 -3.58
N ASP A 170 16.98 2.20 -4.58
CA ASP A 170 16.65 1.98 -6.00
C ASP A 170 16.76 0.52 -6.39
N GLN A 171 17.71 -0.22 -5.80
CA GLN A 171 17.87 -1.64 -6.09
C GLN A 171 16.65 -2.45 -5.66
N GLU A 172 16.11 -2.19 -4.46
CA GLU A 172 14.87 -2.83 -3.98
C GLU A 172 13.71 -2.49 -4.91
N GLN A 173 13.51 -1.20 -5.21
CA GLN A 173 12.44 -0.72 -6.06
C GLN A 173 12.48 -1.40 -7.43
N ASN A 174 13.63 -1.32 -8.12
CA ASN A 174 13.78 -1.84 -9.47
C ASN A 174 13.69 -3.37 -9.51
N THR A 175 14.25 -4.08 -8.52
CA THR A 175 14.13 -5.55 -8.46
C THR A 175 12.66 -5.98 -8.36
N CYS A 176 11.88 -5.32 -7.51
CA CYS A 176 10.45 -5.63 -7.38
C CYS A 176 9.70 -5.27 -8.66
N MET A 177 9.84 -4.05 -9.14
CA MET A 177 9.03 -3.51 -10.24
C MET A 177 9.36 -4.12 -11.61
N ASP A 178 10.62 -4.51 -11.84
CA ASP A 178 11.06 -4.96 -13.16
C ASP A 178 11.21 -6.50 -13.27
N ILE A 179 11.40 -7.17 -12.13
CA ILE A 179 11.71 -8.60 -12.14
C ILE A 179 10.65 -9.43 -11.41
N VAL A 180 10.23 -9.02 -10.21
CA VAL A 180 9.39 -9.86 -9.34
C VAL A 180 7.90 -9.67 -9.66
N PHE A 181 7.43 -8.43 -9.61
CA PHE A 181 6.01 -8.11 -9.72
C PHE A 181 5.38 -8.40 -11.11
N PRO A 182 6.09 -8.21 -12.25
CA PRO A 182 5.53 -8.55 -13.56
C PRO A 182 5.14 -10.02 -13.75
N ARG A 183 5.55 -10.89 -12.85
CA ARG A 183 5.14 -12.31 -12.81
C ARG A 183 3.77 -12.54 -12.16
N MET A 184 3.27 -11.54 -11.44
CA MET A 184 2.09 -11.66 -10.57
C MET A 184 1.06 -10.56 -10.80
N ALA A 185 1.47 -9.43 -11.37
CA ALA A 185 0.65 -8.24 -11.54
C ALA A 185 0.94 -7.53 -12.86
N TRP A 186 -0.01 -6.71 -13.30
CA TRP A 186 0.28 -5.64 -14.23
C TRP A 186 0.97 -4.51 -13.47
N VAL A 187 2.19 -4.16 -13.88
CA VAL A 187 2.97 -3.04 -13.30
C VAL A 187 2.95 -1.90 -14.30
N ALA A 188 2.44 -0.74 -13.88
CA ALA A 188 2.29 0.45 -14.71
C ALA A 188 2.40 1.73 -13.90
N ASP A 189 2.65 2.85 -14.54
CA ASP A 189 2.68 4.16 -13.90
C ASP A 189 1.26 4.70 -13.66
N VAL A 190 1.12 5.66 -12.77
CA VAL A 190 -0.18 6.18 -12.33
C VAL A 190 -1.04 6.67 -13.48
N ASP A 191 -0.47 7.29 -14.50
CA ASP A 191 -1.22 7.79 -15.66
C ASP A 191 -1.77 6.65 -16.51
N GLU A 192 -0.98 5.60 -16.74
CA GLU A 192 -1.43 4.41 -17.48
C GLU A 192 -2.58 3.69 -16.72
N VAL A 193 -2.46 3.60 -15.39
CA VAL A 193 -3.52 2.99 -14.56
C VAL A 193 -4.80 3.84 -14.57
N ILE A 194 -4.69 5.16 -14.48
CA ILE A 194 -5.83 6.09 -14.57
C ILE A 194 -6.55 5.96 -15.93
N ASP A 195 -5.80 5.86 -17.01
CA ASP A 195 -6.35 5.71 -18.36
C ASP A 195 -7.02 4.34 -18.56
N ALA A 196 -6.52 3.31 -17.86
CA ALA A 196 -7.09 1.96 -17.90
C ALA A 196 -8.40 1.82 -17.09
N ILE A 197 -8.66 2.70 -16.11
CA ILE A 197 -9.89 2.69 -15.32
C ILE A 197 -11.06 3.16 -16.18
N THR A 198 -11.96 2.24 -16.48
CA THR A 198 -13.17 2.53 -17.27
C THR A 198 -14.16 3.44 -16.52
N SER A 199 -15.09 4.03 -17.25
CA SER A 199 -16.10 4.97 -16.70
C SER A 199 -17.29 4.20 -16.13
#